data_ff91273094b5cb0b1242bf36974b8299
#
_entry.id   ff91273094b5cb0b1242bf36974b8299
#
_cell.length_a   1.000
_cell.length_b   1.000
_cell.length_c   1.000
_cell.angle_alpha   90.00
_cell.angle_beta   90.00
_cell.angle_gamma   90.00
#
_symmetry.space_group_name_H-M   'P 1'
#
loop_
_entity.id
_entity.type
_entity.pdbx_description
1 polymer ?
#
loop_
_entity_poly.entity_id
_entity_poly.type
_entity_poly.pdbx_seq_one_letter_code
_entity_poly.pdbx_strand_id
1 'polypeptide(L)'
;MFYSFLVSPEHRDYLRFLWYQDNDPNKELIEYRMKAHVFGNSPSPAVATYGLRKCVDGADEDVQKYVCENFYVDDGLISLDSTKEAVDLLKKTQEVLRKQGNLRLHKIVSNSPDVMAAFKKEDLDKEMKSLDLDKDNLPVHTSLGLSWDLSSDVFIFNINFPEKPDTRRRYL
;
A
#
# COMPACT_ATOMS: atom_id res chain seq x y z
N MET A 1 -5.06 -3.40 1.70
CA MET A 1 -5.40 -2.87 3.04
C MET A 1 -6.90 -2.66 3.24
N PHE A 2 -7.64 -1.94 2.38
CA PHE A 2 -9.06 -1.57 2.59
C PHE A 2 -9.97 -2.74 2.99
N TYR A 3 -9.90 -3.86 2.30
CA TYR A 3 -10.74 -5.04 2.61
C TYR A 3 -10.43 -5.73 3.94
N SER A 4 -9.37 -5.32 4.64
CA SER A 4 -9.05 -5.84 5.97
C SER A 4 -9.87 -5.18 7.08
N PHE A 5 -10.49 -4.02 6.79
CA PHE A 5 -11.36 -3.32 7.73
C PHE A 5 -12.80 -3.76 7.54
N LEU A 6 -13.42 -4.21 8.61
CA LEU A 6 -14.81 -4.65 8.60
C LEU A 6 -15.76 -3.48 8.85
N VAL A 7 -16.88 -3.47 8.13
CA VAL A 7 -17.96 -2.52 8.34
C VAL A 7 -18.89 -3.08 9.40
N SER A 8 -19.28 -2.24 10.38
CA SER A 8 -20.27 -2.59 11.39
C SER A 8 -21.57 -3.07 10.73
N PRO A 9 -22.21 -4.16 11.23
CA PRO A 9 -23.42 -4.72 10.64
C PRO A 9 -24.52 -3.68 10.38
N GLU A 10 -24.69 -2.72 11.28
CA GLU A 10 -25.67 -1.63 11.20
C GLU A 10 -25.42 -0.65 10.05
N HIS A 11 -24.17 -0.55 9.58
CA HIS A 11 -23.78 0.36 8.50
C HIS A 11 -23.67 -0.32 7.13
N ARG A 12 -23.81 -1.66 7.06
CA ARG A 12 -23.65 -2.39 5.79
C ARG A 12 -24.71 -2.08 4.76
N ASP A 13 -25.87 -1.62 5.20
CA ASP A 13 -26.98 -1.26 4.33
C ASP A 13 -26.70 -0.04 3.45
N TYR A 14 -25.73 0.80 3.84
CA TYR A 14 -25.20 1.88 2.98
C TYR A 14 -24.29 1.39 1.85
N LEU A 15 -23.89 0.12 1.86
CA LEU A 15 -22.98 -0.51 0.93
C LEU A 15 -23.65 -1.65 0.15
N ARG A 16 -24.91 -1.46 -0.23
CA ARG A 16 -25.68 -2.41 -1.04
C ARG A 16 -25.33 -2.28 -2.49
N PHE A 17 -25.40 -3.42 -3.19
CA PHE A 17 -25.26 -3.49 -4.64
C PHE A 17 -26.04 -4.69 -5.18
N LEU A 18 -26.35 -4.64 -6.47
CA LEU A 18 -26.99 -5.76 -7.18
C LEU A 18 -25.92 -6.58 -7.89
N TRP A 19 -26.03 -7.88 -7.78
CA TRP A 19 -25.14 -8.79 -8.49
C TRP A 19 -25.87 -10.11 -8.79
N TYR A 20 -25.40 -10.84 -9.76
CA TYR A 20 -25.97 -12.13 -10.12
C TYR A 20 -25.77 -13.16 -9.02
N GLN A 21 -26.84 -13.94 -8.72
CA GLN A 21 -26.79 -15.03 -7.76
C GLN A 21 -25.67 -16.01 -8.13
N ASP A 22 -24.86 -16.42 -7.14
CA ASP A 22 -23.73 -17.33 -7.29
C ASP A 22 -22.68 -16.89 -8.34
N ASN A 23 -22.61 -15.59 -8.64
CA ASN A 23 -21.72 -15.01 -9.64
C ASN A 23 -21.96 -15.56 -11.08
N ASP A 24 -23.21 -15.97 -11.37
CA ASP A 24 -23.62 -16.51 -12.66
C ASP A 24 -24.53 -15.51 -13.39
N PRO A 25 -24.08 -14.93 -14.53
CA PRO A 25 -24.87 -13.95 -15.30
C PRO A 25 -26.21 -14.46 -15.82
N ASN A 26 -26.43 -15.79 -15.85
CA ASN A 26 -27.69 -16.41 -16.26
C ASN A 26 -28.72 -16.53 -15.13
N LYS A 27 -28.33 -16.21 -13.88
CA LYS A 27 -29.21 -16.21 -12.73
C LYS A 27 -29.79 -14.83 -12.46
N GLU A 28 -30.73 -14.76 -11.54
CA GLU A 28 -31.38 -13.52 -11.15
C GLU A 28 -30.42 -12.54 -10.43
N LEU A 29 -30.71 -11.27 -10.58
CA LEU A 29 -30.05 -10.21 -9.80
C LEU A 29 -30.61 -10.18 -8.40
N ILE A 30 -29.75 -10.37 -7.40
CA ILE A 30 -30.11 -10.26 -6.00
C ILE A 30 -29.30 -9.17 -5.31
N GLU A 31 -29.80 -8.68 -4.20
CA GLU A 31 -29.16 -7.66 -3.41
C GLU A 31 -28.08 -8.24 -2.51
N TYR A 32 -26.88 -7.69 -2.61
CA TYR A 32 -25.76 -7.95 -1.71
C TYR A 32 -25.40 -6.72 -0.91
N ARG A 33 -24.65 -6.88 0.15
CA ARG A 33 -24.03 -5.79 0.92
C ARG A 33 -22.62 -6.13 1.34
N MET A 34 -21.74 -5.16 1.26
CA MET A 34 -20.32 -5.34 1.62
C MET A 34 -20.17 -5.55 3.13
N LYS A 35 -19.35 -6.54 3.50
CA LYS A 35 -18.90 -6.77 4.88
C LYS A 35 -17.62 -6.00 5.19
N ALA A 36 -16.81 -5.77 4.18
CA ALA A 36 -15.54 -5.08 4.29
C ALA A 36 -15.64 -3.66 3.73
N HIS A 37 -14.72 -2.83 4.15
CA HIS A 37 -14.61 -1.46 3.68
C HIS A 37 -14.28 -1.44 2.18
N VAL A 38 -14.95 -0.55 1.43
CA VAL A 38 -14.88 -0.52 -0.04
C VAL A 38 -13.89 0.54 -0.50
N PHE A 39 -13.01 0.16 -1.43
CA PHE A 39 -12.18 1.12 -2.15
C PHE A 39 -13.05 2.01 -3.04
N GLY A 40 -12.75 3.32 -3.08
CA GLY A 40 -13.44 4.29 -3.95
C GLY A 40 -14.56 5.09 -3.28
N ASN A 41 -14.99 4.74 -2.06
CA ASN A 41 -15.88 5.61 -1.29
C ASN A 41 -15.12 6.85 -0.78
N SER A 42 -15.77 8.01 -0.73
CA SER A 42 -15.15 9.26 -0.29
C SER A 42 -14.44 9.17 1.08
N PRO A 43 -14.99 8.52 2.12
CA PRO A 43 -14.32 8.40 3.41
C PRO A 43 -13.23 7.29 3.45
N SER A 44 -13.07 6.48 2.40
CA SER A 44 -12.20 5.30 2.43
C SER A 44 -10.76 5.58 2.82
N PRO A 45 -10.07 6.61 2.28
CA PRO A 45 -8.70 6.90 2.67
C PRO A 45 -8.58 7.29 4.16
N ALA A 46 -9.52 8.09 4.66
CA ALA A 46 -9.52 8.54 6.05
C ALA A 46 -9.77 7.36 7.01
N VAL A 47 -10.73 6.48 6.70
CA VAL A 47 -11.02 5.29 7.51
C VAL A 47 -9.82 4.33 7.51
N ALA A 48 -9.19 4.11 6.36
CA ALA A 48 -8.03 3.25 6.25
C ALA A 48 -6.83 3.80 7.05
N THR A 49 -6.56 5.10 6.94
CA THR A 49 -5.51 5.77 7.71
C THR A 49 -5.79 5.71 9.21
N TYR A 50 -7.04 5.95 9.62
CA TYR A 50 -7.44 5.83 11.03
C TYR A 50 -7.24 4.40 11.55
N GLY A 51 -7.71 3.40 10.79
CA GLY A 51 -7.56 1.99 11.16
C GLY A 51 -6.09 1.57 11.26
N LEU A 52 -5.24 2.01 10.31
CA LEU A 52 -3.81 1.74 10.32
C LEU A 52 -3.14 2.33 11.58
N ARG A 53 -3.43 3.60 11.90
CA ARG A 53 -2.92 4.26 13.11
C ARG A 53 -3.38 3.58 14.39
N LYS A 54 -4.62 3.12 14.43
CA LYS A 54 -5.15 2.36 15.57
C LYS A 54 -4.42 1.02 15.79
N CYS A 55 -3.93 0.40 14.73
CA CYS A 55 -3.16 -0.84 14.86
C CYS A 55 -1.80 -0.66 15.54
N VAL A 56 -1.29 0.56 15.67
CA VAL A 56 -0.01 0.85 16.32
C VAL A 56 -0.15 1.54 17.67
N ASP A 57 -1.38 1.75 18.14
CA ASP A 57 -1.62 2.28 19.49
C ASP A 57 -0.96 1.36 20.54
N GLY A 58 -0.05 1.93 21.35
CA GLY A 58 0.69 1.18 22.37
C GLY A 58 1.87 0.35 21.84
N ALA A 59 2.23 0.48 20.56
CA ALA A 59 3.47 -0.06 20.02
C ALA A 59 4.69 0.78 20.44
N ASP A 60 5.91 0.33 20.10
CA ASP A 60 7.13 1.11 20.31
C ASP A 60 7.03 2.46 19.58
N GLU A 61 7.65 3.48 20.16
CA GLU A 61 7.58 4.87 19.66
C GLU A 61 8.06 5.01 18.21
N ASP A 62 9.12 4.29 17.83
CA ASP A 62 9.66 4.26 16.48
C ASP A 62 8.64 3.73 15.45
N VAL A 63 7.90 2.67 15.82
CA VAL A 63 6.83 2.09 15.00
C VAL A 63 5.64 3.04 14.88
N GLN A 64 5.21 3.63 16.01
CA GLN A 64 4.13 4.61 16.00
C GLN A 64 4.46 5.79 15.10
N LYS A 65 5.67 6.38 15.27
CA LYS A 65 6.13 7.49 14.46
C LYS A 65 6.18 7.16 12.98
N TYR A 66 6.75 6.00 12.62
CA TYR A 66 6.81 5.53 11.25
C TYR A 66 5.42 5.44 10.62
N VAL A 67 4.48 4.76 11.28
CA VAL A 67 3.13 4.58 10.74
C VAL A 67 2.31 5.86 10.72
N CYS A 68 2.45 6.72 11.72
CA CYS A 68 1.64 7.94 11.80
C CYS A 68 2.13 9.09 10.90
N GLU A 69 3.44 9.16 10.65
CA GLU A 69 4.06 10.30 9.95
C GLU A 69 4.54 9.97 8.54
N ASN A 70 4.87 8.70 8.25
CA ASN A 70 5.52 8.29 7.01
C ASN A 70 4.64 7.44 6.10
N PHE A 71 3.35 7.24 6.46
CA PHE A 71 2.39 6.55 5.59
C PHE A 71 1.43 7.52 4.90
N TYR A 72 1.29 7.36 3.61
CA TYR A 72 0.20 7.93 2.83
C TYR A 72 -0.76 6.81 2.42
N VAL A 73 -1.87 6.69 3.13
CA VAL A 73 -2.87 5.62 3.01
C VAL A 73 -2.23 4.24 3.25
N ASP A 74 -1.79 3.55 2.20
CA ASP A 74 -1.20 2.20 2.24
C ASP A 74 0.28 2.14 1.82
N ASP A 75 0.85 3.25 1.39
CA ASP A 75 2.26 3.36 1.04
C ASP A 75 3.05 4.06 2.15
N GLY A 76 4.10 3.42 2.64
CA GLY A 76 5.02 3.97 3.63
C GLY A 76 6.39 4.23 3.02
N LEU A 77 6.97 5.42 3.26
CA LEU A 77 8.31 5.79 2.83
C LEU A 77 9.09 6.41 3.99
N ILE A 78 10.31 5.95 4.22
CA ILE A 78 11.18 6.49 5.25
C ILE A 78 12.66 6.39 4.84
N SER A 79 13.45 7.39 5.20
CA SER A 79 14.91 7.35 5.15
C SER A 79 15.47 7.11 6.54
N LEU A 80 16.45 6.22 6.66
CA LEU A 80 17.11 5.85 7.92
C LEU A 80 18.63 5.80 7.70
N ASP A 81 19.37 6.04 8.78
CA ASP A 81 20.83 6.19 8.72
C ASP A 81 21.57 4.86 8.53
N SER A 82 20.92 3.74 8.83
CA SER A 82 21.55 2.42 8.73
C SER A 82 20.60 1.32 8.26
N THR A 83 21.17 0.33 7.56
CA THR A 83 20.49 -0.92 7.17
C THR A 83 19.87 -1.64 8.36
N LYS A 84 20.58 -1.65 9.50
CA LYS A 84 20.12 -2.33 10.71
C LYS A 84 18.84 -1.68 11.25
N GLU A 85 18.82 -0.35 11.35
CA GLU A 85 17.62 0.39 11.81
C GLU A 85 16.44 0.17 10.86
N ALA A 86 16.69 0.16 9.54
CA ALA A 86 15.65 -0.08 8.55
C ALA A 86 15.05 -1.49 8.71
N VAL A 87 15.88 -2.51 8.85
CA VAL A 87 15.43 -3.90 9.00
C VAL A 87 14.68 -4.08 10.33
N ASP A 88 15.20 -3.54 11.44
CA ASP A 88 14.59 -3.67 12.75
C ASP A 88 13.22 -2.95 12.80
N LEU A 89 13.13 -1.72 12.30
CA LEU A 89 11.88 -0.96 12.24
C LEU A 89 10.83 -1.67 11.39
N LEU A 90 11.19 -2.11 10.17
CA LEU A 90 10.25 -2.78 9.28
C LEU A 90 9.75 -4.11 9.85
N LYS A 91 10.62 -4.92 10.48
CA LYS A 91 10.23 -6.19 11.11
C LYS A 91 9.31 -5.97 12.31
N LYS A 92 9.60 -5.01 13.17
CA LYS A 92 8.71 -4.62 14.28
C LYS A 92 7.34 -4.16 13.73
N THR A 93 7.34 -3.30 12.71
CA THR A 93 6.11 -2.81 12.10
C THR A 93 5.30 -3.95 11.49
N GLN A 94 5.92 -4.88 10.76
CA GLN A 94 5.25 -6.07 10.23
C GLN A 94 4.57 -6.88 11.35
N GLU A 95 5.28 -7.08 12.46
CA GLU A 95 4.76 -7.86 13.58
C GLU A 95 3.57 -7.18 14.26
N VAL A 96 3.67 -5.88 14.54
CA VAL A 96 2.61 -5.09 15.16
C VAL A 96 1.36 -5.05 14.28
N LEU A 97 1.51 -4.69 12.99
CA LEU A 97 0.38 -4.62 12.06
C LEU A 97 -0.30 -5.97 11.86
N ARG A 98 0.47 -7.05 11.83
CA ARG A 98 -0.07 -8.42 11.76
C ARG A 98 -0.84 -8.80 13.01
N LYS A 99 -0.30 -8.53 14.21
CA LYS A 99 -0.92 -8.91 15.48
C LYS A 99 -2.15 -8.08 15.83
N GLN A 100 -2.07 -6.76 15.63
CA GLN A 100 -3.11 -5.82 16.06
C GLN A 100 -4.20 -5.59 15.01
N GLY A 101 -3.82 -5.61 13.72
CA GLY A 101 -4.72 -5.26 12.63
C GLY A 101 -5.00 -6.37 11.64
N ASN A 102 -4.36 -7.54 11.78
CA ASN A 102 -4.35 -8.58 10.73
C ASN A 102 -3.95 -8.00 9.36
N LEU A 103 -3.06 -6.99 9.39
CA LEU A 103 -2.53 -6.32 8.20
C LEU A 103 -1.16 -6.89 7.86
N ARG A 104 -0.94 -7.16 6.58
CA ARG A 104 0.35 -7.60 6.08
C ARG A 104 1.08 -6.42 5.42
N LEU A 105 2.18 -5.98 6.04
CA LEU A 105 3.12 -5.06 5.40
C LEU A 105 4.00 -5.87 4.44
N HIS A 106 3.91 -5.58 3.16
CA HIS A 106 4.60 -6.27 2.07
C HIS A 106 4.85 -5.31 0.90
N LYS A 107 5.44 -5.80 -0.19
CA LYS A 107 5.96 -5.00 -1.31
C LYS A 107 7.09 -4.07 -0.86
N ILE A 108 7.97 -4.64 -0.04
CA ILE A 108 9.13 -3.90 0.45
C ILE A 108 10.08 -3.62 -0.70
N VAL A 109 10.53 -2.38 -0.78
CA VAL A 109 11.52 -1.88 -1.73
C VAL A 109 12.55 -1.07 -0.95
N SER A 110 13.83 -1.20 -1.28
CA SER A 110 14.91 -0.43 -0.68
C SER A 110 16.01 -0.16 -1.72
N ASN A 111 16.70 0.95 -1.56
CA ASN A 111 17.95 1.25 -2.26
C ASN A 111 19.16 0.46 -1.70
N SER A 112 18.97 -0.28 -0.60
CA SER A 112 19.99 -1.16 -0.01
C SER A 112 19.67 -2.63 -0.28
N PRO A 113 20.55 -3.36 -1.01
CA PRO A 113 20.40 -4.81 -1.20
C PRO A 113 20.35 -5.60 0.12
N ASP A 114 21.12 -5.16 1.13
CA ASP A 114 21.15 -5.81 2.43
C ASP A 114 19.80 -5.73 3.18
N VAL A 115 19.10 -4.60 3.04
CA VAL A 115 17.73 -4.48 3.57
C VAL A 115 16.83 -5.48 2.87
N MET A 116 16.87 -5.56 1.55
CA MET A 116 16.03 -6.50 0.80
C MET A 116 16.35 -7.95 1.11
N ALA A 117 17.63 -8.30 1.28
CA ALA A 117 18.07 -9.65 1.65
C ALA A 117 17.59 -10.09 3.03
N ALA A 118 17.26 -9.15 3.93
CA ALA A 118 16.77 -9.43 5.28
C ALA A 118 15.30 -9.87 5.33
N PHE A 119 14.55 -9.76 4.22
CA PHE A 119 13.14 -10.11 4.13
C PHE A 119 12.89 -11.32 3.23
N LYS A 120 11.74 -11.97 3.43
CA LYS A 120 11.33 -13.08 2.58
C LYS A 120 10.95 -12.56 1.19
N LYS A 121 11.28 -13.31 0.15
CA LYS A 121 10.92 -12.96 -1.24
C LYS A 121 9.43 -12.64 -1.42
N GLU A 122 8.55 -13.30 -0.67
CA GLU A 122 7.10 -13.05 -0.72
C GLU A 122 6.68 -11.66 -0.20
N ASP A 123 7.51 -11.03 0.66
CA ASP A 123 7.26 -9.69 1.21
C ASP A 123 7.89 -8.57 0.36
N LEU A 124 8.77 -8.91 -0.57
CA LEU A 124 9.34 -7.94 -1.50
C LEU A 124 8.35 -7.58 -2.62
N ASP A 125 8.56 -6.44 -3.25
CA ASP A 125 7.83 -6.08 -4.47
C ASP A 125 8.12 -7.07 -5.61
N LYS A 126 7.23 -7.12 -6.60
CA LYS A 126 7.33 -8.09 -7.71
C LYS A 126 8.59 -7.89 -8.55
N GLU A 127 8.97 -6.64 -8.77
CA GLU A 127 10.16 -6.29 -9.54
C GLU A 127 11.44 -6.70 -8.80
N MET A 128 11.42 -6.59 -7.45
CA MET A 128 12.53 -7.01 -6.60
C MET A 128 12.68 -8.53 -6.49
N LYS A 129 11.58 -9.30 -6.65
CA LYS A 129 11.61 -10.78 -6.50
C LYS A 129 12.44 -11.50 -7.54
N SER A 130 12.56 -10.93 -8.72
CA SER A 130 13.25 -11.51 -9.88
C SER A 130 14.71 -11.05 -10.00
N LEU A 131 15.14 -10.07 -9.18
CA LEU A 131 16.50 -9.53 -9.24
C LEU A 131 17.52 -10.46 -8.58
N ASP A 132 18.67 -10.57 -9.22
CA ASP A 132 19.90 -11.06 -8.60
C ASP A 132 20.60 -9.84 -7.99
N LEU A 133 20.42 -9.64 -6.67
CA LEU A 133 20.88 -8.46 -5.94
C LEU A 133 22.42 -8.26 -6.01
N ASP A 134 23.17 -9.32 -6.39
CA ASP A 134 24.63 -9.26 -6.52
C ASP A 134 25.08 -8.84 -7.93
N LYS A 135 24.18 -8.91 -8.93
CA LYS A 135 24.55 -8.74 -10.35
C LYS A 135 23.73 -7.71 -11.09
N ASP A 136 22.46 -7.54 -10.69
CA ASP A 136 21.53 -6.69 -11.41
C ASP A 136 21.55 -5.27 -10.86
N ASN A 137 21.39 -4.28 -11.73
CA ASN A 137 21.15 -2.91 -11.30
C ASN A 137 19.76 -2.81 -10.68
N LEU A 138 19.65 -2.03 -9.61
CA LEU A 138 18.36 -1.75 -8.98
C LEU A 138 17.44 -1.00 -9.96
N PRO A 139 16.18 -1.42 -10.09
CA PRO A 139 15.26 -0.82 -11.04
C PRO A 139 14.74 0.54 -10.56
N VAL A 140 14.05 1.23 -11.46
CA VAL A 140 13.23 2.40 -11.11
C VAL A 140 11.89 1.91 -10.58
N HIS A 141 11.59 2.23 -9.33
CA HIS A 141 10.31 1.90 -8.69
C HIS A 141 9.34 3.08 -8.76
N THR A 142 8.05 2.81 -8.93
CA THR A 142 7.02 3.87 -8.94
C THR A 142 6.18 3.80 -7.66
N SER A 143 6.18 4.89 -6.90
CA SER A 143 5.36 5.06 -5.72
C SER A 143 4.71 6.45 -5.71
N LEU A 144 3.43 6.53 -5.39
CA LEU A 144 2.67 7.78 -5.30
C LEU A 144 2.74 8.66 -6.56
N GLY A 145 2.91 8.05 -7.74
CA GLY A 145 3.05 8.76 -9.02
C GLY A 145 4.44 9.34 -9.29
N LEU A 146 5.41 9.10 -8.40
CA LEU A 146 6.81 9.43 -8.58
C LEU A 146 7.60 8.19 -8.96
N SER A 147 8.59 8.35 -9.84
CA SER A 147 9.55 7.31 -10.16
C SER A 147 10.78 7.48 -9.27
N TRP A 148 11.15 6.45 -8.53
CA TRP A 148 12.32 6.42 -7.67
C TRP A 148 13.38 5.53 -8.30
N ASP A 149 14.49 6.14 -8.75
CA ASP A 149 15.67 5.40 -9.17
C ASP A 149 16.42 4.92 -7.93
N LEU A 150 16.32 3.62 -7.68
CA LEU A 150 16.92 3.00 -6.51
C LEU A 150 18.44 2.97 -6.56
N SER A 151 19.06 3.01 -7.76
CA SER A 151 20.51 2.97 -7.91
C SER A 151 21.17 4.29 -7.55
N SER A 152 20.54 5.41 -7.92
CA SER A 152 21.04 6.77 -7.66
C SER A 152 20.40 7.42 -6.44
N ASP A 153 19.37 6.78 -5.85
CA ASP A 153 18.55 7.26 -4.72
C ASP A 153 17.92 8.64 -5.01
N VAL A 154 17.36 8.80 -6.22
CA VAL A 154 16.72 10.05 -6.66
C VAL A 154 15.30 9.84 -7.15
N PHE A 155 14.43 10.79 -6.86
CA PHE A 155 13.10 10.84 -7.47
C PHE A 155 13.15 11.48 -8.84
N ILE A 156 12.54 10.80 -9.83
CA ILE A 156 12.48 11.22 -11.23
C ILE A 156 11.05 11.58 -11.58
N PHE A 157 10.87 12.72 -12.24
CA PHE A 157 9.60 13.14 -12.80
C PHE A 157 9.56 12.81 -14.30
N ASN A 158 8.74 11.85 -14.68
CA ASN A 158 8.49 11.55 -16.09
C ASN A 158 7.32 12.39 -16.59
N ILE A 159 7.63 13.48 -17.26
CA ILE A 159 6.61 14.33 -17.88
C ILE A 159 6.40 13.86 -19.31
N ASN A 160 5.30 13.18 -19.57
CA ASN A 160 4.90 12.78 -20.92
C ASN A 160 3.71 13.64 -21.35
N PHE A 161 3.94 14.51 -22.30
CA PHE A 161 2.88 15.28 -22.96
C PHE A 161 2.46 14.55 -24.23
N PRO A 162 1.37 13.73 -24.19
CA PRO A 162 0.87 13.16 -25.43
C PRO A 162 0.40 14.30 -26.35
N GLU A 163 0.79 14.24 -27.62
CA GLU A 163 0.26 15.15 -28.64
C GLU A 163 -1.25 14.94 -28.75
N LYS A 164 -1.99 15.80 -28.09
CA LYS A 164 -3.45 15.87 -28.19
C LYS A 164 -3.83 17.21 -28.79
N PRO A 165 -4.87 17.27 -29.63
CA PRO A 165 -5.37 18.54 -30.17
C PRO A 165 -5.72 19.50 -29.02
N ASP A 166 -5.45 20.80 -29.23
CA ASP A 166 -5.71 21.84 -28.24
C ASP A 166 -7.22 22.01 -28.05
N THR A 167 -7.76 21.27 -27.12
CA THR A 167 -9.16 21.34 -26.70
C THR A 167 -9.25 21.80 -25.26
N ARG A 168 -10.39 22.43 -24.89
CA ARG A 168 -10.67 22.88 -23.52
C ARG A 168 -10.48 21.78 -22.47
N ARG A 169 -10.67 20.50 -22.84
CA ARG A 169 -10.46 19.33 -21.96
C ARG A 169 -8.99 18.98 -21.73
N ARG A 170 -8.05 19.59 -22.47
CA ARG A 170 -6.61 19.36 -22.27
C ARG A 170 -6.09 20.04 -21.00
N TYR A 171 -6.76 21.11 -20.57
CA TYR A 171 -6.33 22.00 -19.49
C TYR A 171 -7.17 21.85 -18.21
N LEU A 172 -8.09 20.90 -18.17
CA LEU A 172 -8.90 20.51 -17.03
C LEU A 172 -8.51 19.09 -16.57
#